data_1dc87c96d5ece34e277056cd743cec7a
#
_entry.id   1dc87c96d5ece34e277056cd743cec7a
#
_cell.length_a   1.000
_cell.length_b   1.000
_cell.length_c   1.000
_cell.angle_alpha   90.00
_cell.angle_beta   90.00
_cell.angle_gamma   90.00
#
_symmetry.space_group_name_H-M   'P 1'
#
loop_
_entity.id
_entity.type
_entity.pdbx_description
1 polymer ?
#
loop_
_entity_poly.entity_id
_entity_poly.type
_entity_poly.pdbx_seq_one_letter_code
_entity_poly.pdbx_strand_id
1 'polypeptide(L)'
;MKFLRSIAILSLVFSLGVSSSATAGESDNYDVQIVKGSNINLVSQDSRVPILLRNNYGTEVRVLIHVTTSNLRVRLPKVTSVTIPANSTVNATVPVQAVANGSVSLKVWLTTFSGLRIGEDMSISMNVLGNFELIAIGSLSILVAALFVVGTLRMLRRRRLKP
;
A
#
# COMPACT_ATOMS: atom_id res chain seq x y z
N MET A 1 55.04 62.47 -32.26
CA MET A 1 55.57 62.02 -30.98
C MET A 1 54.54 61.19 -30.26
N LYS A 2 54.99 60.03 -29.84
CA LYS A 2 54.45 59.12 -28.83
C LYS A 2 53.24 58.26 -29.21
N PHE A 3 53.61 57.04 -29.44
CA PHE A 3 52.93 55.77 -29.44
C PHE A 3 52.04 55.55 -28.23
N LEU A 4 50.81 55.11 -28.43
CA LEU A 4 50.12 54.36 -27.40
C LEU A 4 49.68 53.03 -27.99
N ARG A 5 50.25 51.97 -27.51
CA ARG A 5 49.97 50.59 -27.84
C ARG A 5 48.66 50.18 -27.18
N SER A 6 47.69 49.85 -27.99
CA SER A 6 46.46 49.18 -27.52
C SER A 6 46.76 47.69 -27.30
N ILE A 7 46.73 47.26 -26.08
CA ILE A 7 46.76 45.83 -25.71
C ILE A 7 45.32 45.34 -25.74
N ALA A 8 44.98 44.56 -26.77
CA ALA A 8 43.73 43.81 -26.83
C ALA A 8 43.86 42.58 -25.91
N ILE A 9 43.15 42.62 -24.80
CA ILE A 9 43.01 41.45 -23.93
C ILE A 9 41.85 40.62 -24.50
N LEU A 10 42.24 39.51 -25.16
CA LEU A 10 41.33 38.47 -25.61
C LEU A 10 40.96 37.61 -24.40
N SER A 11 39.81 37.91 -23.77
CA SER A 11 39.28 37.06 -22.72
C SER A 11 38.58 35.84 -23.34
N LEU A 12 39.29 34.72 -23.34
CA LEU A 12 38.80 33.41 -23.68
C LEU A 12 37.84 32.94 -22.55
N VAL A 13 36.53 33.13 -22.73
CA VAL A 13 35.54 32.54 -21.84
C VAL A 13 35.47 31.06 -22.12
N PHE A 14 36.13 30.25 -21.29
CA PHE A 14 36.03 28.79 -21.27
C PHE A 14 34.73 28.44 -20.55
N SER A 15 33.61 28.32 -21.29
CA SER A 15 32.38 27.79 -20.76
C SER A 15 32.51 26.28 -20.53
N LEU A 16 32.81 25.91 -19.29
CA LEU A 16 32.65 24.52 -18.80
C LEU A 16 31.15 24.17 -18.89
N GLY A 17 30.77 23.54 -19.97
CA GLY A 17 29.48 22.86 -20.09
C GLY A 17 29.41 21.74 -19.06
N VAL A 18 28.75 21.99 -17.94
CA VAL A 18 28.33 20.94 -17.02
C VAL A 18 27.25 20.15 -17.74
N SER A 19 27.65 19.08 -18.42
CA SER A 19 26.72 18.05 -18.88
C SER A 19 26.13 17.38 -17.65
N SER A 20 24.95 17.83 -17.21
CA SER A 20 24.12 17.07 -16.30
C SER A 20 23.71 15.80 -17.03
N SER A 21 24.45 14.72 -16.81
CA SER A 21 23.97 13.38 -17.11
C SER A 21 22.74 13.17 -16.24
N ALA A 22 21.56 13.37 -16.81
CA ALA A 22 20.34 12.83 -16.24
C ALA A 22 20.55 11.34 -16.19
N THR A 23 20.82 10.81 -15.00
CA THR A 23 20.76 9.39 -14.71
C THR A 23 19.28 9.03 -14.93
N ALA A 24 18.95 8.64 -16.14
CA ALA A 24 17.72 7.90 -16.38
C ALA A 24 17.83 6.71 -15.42
N GLY A 25 16.96 6.68 -14.41
CA GLY A 25 16.92 5.58 -13.48
C GLY A 25 16.87 4.30 -14.31
N GLU A 26 17.87 3.49 -14.16
CA GLU A 26 17.98 2.18 -14.76
C GLU A 26 16.74 1.44 -14.24
N SER A 27 15.69 1.40 -15.05
CA SER A 27 14.56 0.54 -14.77
C SER A 27 15.09 -0.85 -14.99
N ASP A 28 15.48 -1.53 -13.90
CA ASP A 28 15.83 -2.93 -13.92
C ASP A 28 14.72 -3.65 -14.68
N ASN A 29 15.05 -4.06 -15.89
CA ASN A 29 14.08 -4.64 -16.82
C ASN A 29 13.89 -6.11 -16.46
N TYR A 30 13.29 -6.35 -15.29
CA TYR A 30 12.88 -7.69 -14.89
C TYR A 30 11.80 -8.18 -15.84
N ASP A 31 11.97 -9.40 -16.34
CA ASP A 31 11.01 -10.01 -17.24
C ASP A 31 9.64 -10.26 -16.60
N VAL A 32 9.60 -10.42 -15.27
CA VAL A 32 8.37 -10.41 -14.48
C VAL A 32 8.46 -9.34 -13.40
N GLN A 33 7.50 -8.42 -13.38
CA GLN A 33 7.54 -7.27 -12.47
C GLN A 33 6.17 -6.92 -11.90
N ILE A 34 6.19 -6.28 -10.72
CA ILE A 34 5.02 -5.65 -10.14
C ILE A 34 4.91 -4.25 -10.71
N VAL A 35 3.80 -3.93 -11.38
CA VAL A 35 3.56 -2.57 -11.91
C VAL A 35 3.07 -1.68 -10.78
N LYS A 36 3.72 -0.52 -10.62
CA LYS A 36 3.36 0.44 -9.57
C LYS A 36 1.92 0.92 -9.73
N GLY A 37 1.12 0.66 -8.71
CA GLY A 37 -0.26 1.13 -8.62
C GLY A 37 -0.40 2.42 -7.82
N SER A 38 -1.63 2.92 -7.73
CA SER A 38 -2.01 4.07 -6.90
C SER A 38 -2.10 3.69 -5.43
N ASN A 39 -2.18 4.70 -4.55
CA ASN A 39 -2.54 4.50 -3.15
C ASN A 39 -3.94 3.88 -3.04
N ILE A 40 -4.13 2.99 -2.06
CA ILE A 40 -5.36 2.24 -1.87
C ILE A 40 -6.08 2.74 -0.63
N ASN A 41 -7.38 3.03 -0.76
CA ASN A 41 -8.26 3.33 0.36
C ASN A 41 -9.12 2.10 0.65
N LEU A 42 -9.01 1.55 1.85
CA LEU A 42 -9.75 0.41 2.32
C LEU A 42 -10.92 0.89 3.19
N VAL A 43 -12.14 0.69 2.72
CA VAL A 43 -13.37 1.14 3.43
C VAL A 43 -14.15 -0.01 4.05
N SER A 44 -13.72 -1.27 3.81
CA SER A 44 -14.36 -2.47 4.33
C SER A 44 -13.38 -3.30 5.15
N GLN A 45 -13.91 -4.04 6.12
CA GLN A 45 -13.14 -4.95 6.96
C GLN A 45 -12.49 -6.06 6.13
N ASP A 46 -13.26 -6.71 5.28
CA ASP A 46 -12.76 -7.71 4.34
C ASP A 46 -12.70 -7.08 2.95
N SER A 47 -11.53 -7.08 2.36
CA SER A 47 -11.28 -6.44 1.08
C SER A 47 -10.23 -7.19 0.26
N ARG A 48 -10.03 -6.76 -0.98
CA ARG A 48 -9.05 -7.33 -1.89
C ARG A 48 -8.19 -6.21 -2.48
N VAL A 49 -6.89 -6.34 -2.30
CA VAL A 49 -5.92 -5.40 -2.86
C VAL A 49 -5.55 -5.87 -4.27
N PRO A 50 -5.80 -5.04 -5.31
CA PRO A 50 -5.36 -5.35 -6.67
C PRO A 50 -3.86 -5.11 -6.79
N ILE A 51 -3.15 -6.09 -7.33
CA ILE A 51 -1.71 -6.02 -7.63
C ILE A 51 -1.55 -6.32 -9.11
N LEU A 52 -1.05 -5.35 -9.86
CA LEU A 52 -0.84 -5.47 -11.28
C LEU A 52 0.52 -6.13 -11.53
N LEU A 53 0.51 -7.26 -12.22
CA LEU A 53 1.70 -8.04 -12.57
C LEU A 53 1.89 -8.05 -14.07
N ARG A 54 3.11 -7.84 -14.52
CA ARG A 54 3.48 -7.88 -15.93
C ARG A 54 4.49 -8.99 -16.18
N ASN A 55 4.25 -9.78 -17.21
CA ASN A 55 5.18 -10.79 -17.72
C ASN A 55 5.66 -10.36 -19.12
N ASN A 56 6.94 -10.12 -19.26
CA ASN A 56 7.58 -9.80 -20.54
C ASN A 56 8.20 -11.04 -21.22
N TYR A 57 8.13 -12.22 -20.58
CA TYR A 57 8.55 -13.47 -21.21
C TYR A 57 7.58 -13.92 -22.30
N GLY A 58 8.10 -14.56 -23.33
CA GLY A 58 7.31 -15.22 -24.38
C GLY A 58 6.59 -16.49 -23.91
N THR A 59 6.65 -16.84 -22.64
CA THR A 59 6.03 -18.03 -22.05
C THR A 59 5.22 -17.64 -20.80
N GLU A 60 4.24 -18.48 -20.47
CA GLU A 60 3.46 -18.36 -19.23
C GLU A 60 4.37 -18.53 -18.01
N VAL A 61 4.19 -17.67 -17.00
CA VAL A 61 4.93 -17.74 -15.73
C VAL A 61 3.97 -17.85 -14.58
N ARG A 62 4.28 -18.75 -13.64
CA ARG A 62 3.52 -18.91 -12.40
C ARG A 62 4.35 -18.43 -11.23
N VAL A 63 3.78 -17.49 -10.45
CA VAL A 63 4.45 -16.84 -9.33
C VAL A 63 3.62 -16.89 -8.05
N LEU A 64 4.30 -16.76 -6.92
CA LEU A 64 3.70 -16.56 -5.60
C LEU A 64 3.85 -15.09 -5.21
N ILE A 65 2.75 -14.47 -4.82
CA ILE A 65 2.72 -13.11 -4.30
C ILE A 65 2.81 -13.18 -2.79
N HIS A 66 3.87 -12.61 -2.26
CA HIS A 66 4.05 -12.41 -0.82
C HIS A 66 3.76 -10.97 -0.47
N VAL A 67 3.03 -10.76 0.61
CA VAL A 67 2.73 -9.44 1.13
C VAL A 67 3.00 -9.42 2.62
N THR A 68 3.62 -8.37 3.12
CA THR A 68 3.75 -8.09 4.55
C THR A 68 3.27 -6.68 4.85
N THR A 69 2.88 -6.45 6.10
CA THR A 69 2.38 -5.16 6.57
C THR A 69 3.38 -4.48 7.50
N SER A 70 3.41 -3.16 7.48
CA SER A 70 4.24 -2.37 8.40
C SER A 70 3.72 -2.39 9.85
N ASN A 71 2.45 -2.77 10.06
CA ASN A 71 1.82 -2.81 11.38
C ASN A 71 0.67 -3.83 11.42
N LEU A 72 0.10 -4.05 12.60
CA LEU A 72 -0.96 -5.05 12.85
C LEU A 72 -2.39 -4.56 12.53
N ARG A 73 -2.55 -3.39 11.89
CA ARG A 73 -3.87 -2.86 11.51
C ARG A 73 -4.52 -3.63 10.38
N VAL A 74 -3.73 -4.39 9.65
CA VAL A 74 -4.20 -5.26 8.56
C VAL A 74 -3.61 -6.65 8.75
N ARG A 75 -4.45 -7.65 8.59
CA ARG A 75 -4.08 -9.07 8.60
C ARG A 75 -4.10 -9.61 7.18
N LEU A 76 -3.10 -10.38 6.83
CA LEU A 76 -2.93 -11.03 5.53
C LEU A 76 -3.10 -12.53 5.70
N PRO A 77 -4.20 -13.13 5.25
CA PRO A 77 -4.50 -14.53 5.57
C PRO A 77 -3.68 -15.55 4.78
N LYS A 78 -3.24 -15.25 3.54
CA LYS A 78 -2.60 -16.23 2.65
C LYS A 78 -1.63 -15.63 1.63
N VAL A 79 -0.63 -16.44 1.23
CA VAL A 79 0.15 -16.24 0.00
C VAL A 79 -0.74 -16.57 -1.19
N THR A 80 -0.72 -15.73 -2.21
CA THR A 80 -1.56 -15.88 -3.41
C THR A 80 -0.71 -16.36 -4.59
N SER A 81 -1.10 -17.46 -5.23
CA SER A 81 -0.46 -17.90 -6.48
C SER A 81 -1.21 -17.32 -7.68
N VAL A 82 -0.45 -16.88 -8.68
CA VAL A 82 -0.98 -16.30 -9.91
C VAL A 82 -0.22 -16.83 -11.10
N THR A 83 -0.97 -17.14 -12.16
CA THR A 83 -0.45 -17.49 -13.47
C THR A 83 -0.57 -16.28 -14.38
N ILE A 84 0.54 -15.87 -14.99
CA ILE A 84 0.61 -14.71 -15.88
C ILE A 84 0.94 -15.22 -17.28
N PRO A 85 0.04 -15.10 -18.26
CA PRO A 85 0.30 -15.53 -19.64
C PRO A 85 1.51 -14.81 -20.27
N ALA A 86 2.02 -15.36 -21.36
CA ALA A 86 3.12 -14.77 -22.09
C ALA A 86 2.82 -13.34 -22.55
N ASN A 87 3.78 -12.44 -22.43
CA ASN A 87 3.71 -11.03 -22.90
C ASN A 87 2.43 -10.31 -22.44
N SER A 88 1.97 -10.57 -21.22
CA SER A 88 0.69 -10.05 -20.73
C SER A 88 0.79 -9.41 -19.35
N THR A 89 -0.28 -8.69 -19.02
CA THR A 89 -0.46 -8.06 -17.70
C THR A 89 -1.72 -8.62 -17.05
N VAL A 90 -1.60 -9.05 -15.78
CA VAL A 90 -2.70 -9.64 -15.01
C VAL A 90 -2.90 -8.85 -13.74
N ASN A 91 -4.16 -8.58 -13.39
CA ASN A 91 -4.52 -7.98 -12.11
C ASN A 91 -4.80 -9.09 -11.09
N ALA A 92 -3.83 -9.35 -10.23
CA ALA A 92 -3.97 -10.29 -9.13
C ALA A 92 -4.66 -9.62 -7.94
N THR A 93 -5.52 -10.36 -7.23
CA THR A 93 -6.22 -9.85 -6.06
C THR A 93 -5.75 -10.57 -4.80
N VAL A 94 -5.19 -9.82 -3.85
CA VAL A 94 -4.74 -10.33 -2.57
C VAL A 94 -5.78 -10.01 -1.50
N PRO A 95 -6.34 -11.02 -0.81
CA PRO A 95 -7.29 -10.76 0.27
C PRO A 95 -6.58 -10.12 1.44
N VAL A 96 -7.21 -9.10 2.03
CA VAL A 96 -6.72 -8.38 3.20
C VAL A 96 -7.86 -8.18 4.18
N GLN A 97 -7.56 -8.26 5.48
CA GLN A 97 -8.52 -8.02 6.53
C GLN A 97 -8.07 -6.83 7.38
N ALA A 98 -8.86 -5.78 7.37
CA ALA A 98 -8.64 -4.62 8.21
C ALA A 98 -9.05 -4.91 9.65
N VAL A 99 -8.19 -4.58 10.61
CA VAL A 99 -8.41 -4.77 12.06
C VAL A 99 -8.61 -3.43 12.77
N ALA A 100 -7.97 -2.38 12.28
CA ALA A 100 -8.08 -1.04 12.84
C ALA A 100 -7.86 0.03 11.77
N ASN A 101 -8.40 1.23 12.01
CA ASN A 101 -8.23 2.40 11.15
C ASN A 101 -6.78 2.92 11.14
N GLY A 102 -6.38 3.55 10.06
CA GLY A 102 -5.12 4.26 9.91
C GLY A 102 -4.31 3.85 8.69
N SER A 103 -3.15 4.48 8.54
CA SER A 103 -2.24 4.24 7.42
C SER A 103 -1.41 2.99 7.64
N VAL A 104 -1.25 2.20 6.57
CA VAL A 104 -0.49 0.95 6.52
C VAL A 104 0.35 0.95 5.24
N SER A 105 1.60 0.53 5.33
CA SER A 105 2.41 0.23 4.17
C SER A 105 2.47 -1.28 3.96
N LEU A 106 2.12 -1.72 2.75
CA LEU A 106 2.23 -3.09 2.30
C LEU A 106 3.53 -3.24 1.51
N LYS A 107 4.39 -4.15 1.94
CA LYS A 107 5.54 -4.56 1.16
C LYS A 107 5.20 -5.84 0.39
N VAL A 108 5.30 -5.79 -0.93
CA VAL A 108 4.95 -6.86 -1.86
C VAL A 108 6.18 -7.33 -2.59
N TRP A 109 6.36 -8.64 -2.70
CA TRP A 109 7.39 -9.24 -3.53
C TRP A 109 6.91 -10.54 -4.16
N LEU A 110 7.58 -10.96 -5.21
CA LEU A 110 7.28 -12.17 -5.95
C LEU A 110 8.33 -13.26 -5.69
N THR A 111 7.88 -14.50 -5.69
CA THR A 111 8.79 -15.66 -5.71
C THR A 111 8.31 -16.71 -6.71
N THR A 112 9.25 -17.55 -7.16
CA THR A 112 8.93 -18.81 -7.79
C THR A 112 8.37 -19.80 -6.79
N PHE A 113 7.83 -20.94 -7.23
CA PHE A 113 7.43 -22.05 -6.37
C PHE A 113 8.63 -22.70 -5.62
N SER A 114 9.85 -22.54 -6.14
CA SER A 114 11.08 -22.95 -5.46
C SER A 114 11.56 -21.97 -4.39
N GLY A 115 10.88 -20.82 -4.23
CA GLY A 115 11.22 -19.80 -3.23
C GLY A 115 12.23 -18.74 -3.72
N LEU A 116 12.66 -18.78 -4.98
CA LEU A 116 13.55 -17.78 -5.55
C LEU A 116 12.80 -16.46 -5.73
N ARG A 117 13.36 -15.34 -5.29
CA ARG A 117 12.80 -14.00 -5.53
C ARG A 117 12.88 -13.59 -6.99
N ILE A 118 11.83 -12.92 -7.46
CA ILE A 118 11.71 -12.41 -8.83
C ILE A 118 11.38 -10.93 -8.77
N GLY A 119 12.14 -10.12 -9.49
CA GLY A 119 11.91 -8.68 -9.59
C GLY A 119 12.20 -7.93 -8.30
N GLU A 120 11.77 -6.67 -8.27
CA GLU A 120 11.95 -5.79 -7.13
C GLU A 120 10.77 -5.86 -6.15
N ASP A 121 11.08 -5.56 -4.89
CA ASP A 121 10.06 -5.38 -3.85
C ASP A 121 9.31 -4.06 -4.08
N MET A 122 7.99 -4.08 -3.98
CA MET A 122 7.17 -2.88 -4.09
C MET A 122 6.52 -2.52 -2.77
N SER A 123 6.54 -1.22 -2.43
CA SER A 123 5.80 -0.68 -1.30
C SER A 123 4.55 0.04 -1.77
N ILE A 124 3.40 -0.36 -1.23
CA ILE A 124 2.07 0.21 -1.53
C ILE A 124 1.54 0.86 -0.26
N SER A 125 1.25 2.15 -0.32
CA SER A 125 0.60 2.84 0.78
C SER A 125 -0.90 2.60 0.74
N MET A 126 -1.46 2.22 1.90
CA MET A 126 -2.88 1.94 2.05
C MET A 126 -3.42 2.69 3.25
N ASN A 127 -4.59 3.30 3.10
CA ASN A 127 -5.31 3.94 4.19
C ASN A 127 -6.57 3.14 4.52
N VAL A 128 -6.68 2.69 5.77
CA VAL A 128 -7.83 1.92 6.27
C VAL A 128 -8.80 2.88 6.93
N LEU A 129 -10.02 2.96 6.39
CA LEU A 129 -11.12 3.82 6.84
C LEU A 129 -12.34 2.95 7.16
N GLY A 130 -12.20 2.01 8.07
CA GLY A 130 -13.31 1.13 8.49
C GLY A 130 -14.25 1.80 9.48
N ASN A 131 -15.53 1.41 9.48
CA ASN A 131 -16.54 1.91 10.42
C ASN A 131 -16.52 1.18 11.79
N PHE A 132 -15.34 0.73 12.24
CA PHE A 132 -15.20 -0.04 13.49
C PHE A 132 -15.72 0.72 14.70
N GLU A 133 -15.52 2.04 14.72
CA GLU A 133 -15.95 2.91 15.81
C GLU A 133 -17.47 2.96 15.94
N LEU A 134 -18.20 3.02 14.82
CA LEU A 134 -19.67 3.05 14.84
C LEU A 134 -20.27 1.75 15.40
N ILE A 135 -19.67 0.61 15.08
CA ILE A 135 -20.10 -0.70 15.59
C ILE A 135 -19.86 -0.78 17.10
N ALA A 136 -18.66 -0.34 17.56
CA ALA A 136 -18.32 -0.33 18.98
C ALA A 136 -19.22 0.61 19.79
N ILE A 137 -19.44 1.83 19.33
CA ILE A 137 -20.32 2.81 19.98
C ILE A 137 -21.76 2.31 19.98
N GLY A 138 -22.25 1.76 18.87
CA GLY A 138 -23.61 1.21 18.78
C GLY A 138 -23.84 0.07 19.77
N SER A 139 -22.93 -0.89 19.87
CA SER A 139 -23.04 -2.03 20.79
C SER A 139 -23.01 -1.58 22.26
N LEU A 140 -22.13 -0.62 22.61
CA LEU A 140 -22.05 -0.05 23.95
C LEU A 140 -23.34 0.70 24.32
N SER A 141 -23.89 1.47 23.39
CA SER A 141 -25.13 2.22 23.61
C SER A 141 -26.32 1.29 23.90
N ILE A 142 -26.44 0.18 23.17
CA ILE A 142 -27.46 -0.83 23.40
C ILE A 142 -27.31 -1.47 24.79
N LEU A 143 -26.07 -1.79 25.19
CA LEU A 143 -25.78 -2.38 26.50
C LEU A 143 -26.20 -1.41 27.65
N VAL A 144 -25.82 -0.14 27.54
CA VAL A 144 -26.18 0.88 28.52
C VAL A 144 -27.69 1.05 28.63
N ALA A 145 -28.40 1.12 27.50
CA ALA A 145 -29.86 1.20 27.47
C ALA A 145 -30.51 -0.01 28.13
N ALA A 146 -30.04 -1.22 27.86
CA ALA A 146 -30.53 -2.45 28.47
C ALA A 146 -30.35 -2.43 30.00
N LEU A 147 -29.17 -2.02 30.50
CA LEU A 147 -28.91 -1.91 31.93
C LEU A 147 -29.83 -0.87 32.60
N PHE A 148 -30.09 0.26 31.92
CA PHE A 148 -30.99 1.29 32.43
C PHE A 148 -32.42 0.74 32.55
N VAL A 149 -32.92 0.04 31.55
CA VAL A 149 -34.26 -0.59 31.57
C VAL A 149 -34.35 -1.62 32.70
N VAL A 150 -33.38 -2.50 32.84
CA VAL A 150 -33.36 -3.51 33.90
C VAL A 150 -33.32 -2.84 35.29
N GLY A 151 -32.49 -1.79 35.46
CA GLY A 151 -32.40 -1.03 36.69
C GLY A 151 -33.71 -0.37 37.10
N THR A 152 -34.39 0.27 36.13
CA THR A 152 -35.69 0.95 36.39
C THR A 152 -36.80 -0.07 36.70
N LEU A 153 -36.87 -1.17 35.98
CA LEU A 153 -37.85 -2.26 36.27
C LEU A 153 -37.63 -2.87 37.66
N ARG A 154 -36.37 -3.09 38.05
CA ARG A 154 -36.06 -3.59 39.40
C ARG A 154 -36.46 -2.61 40.48
N MET A 155 -36.27 -1.29 40.26
CA MET A 155 -36.66 -0.25 41.19
C MET A 155 -38.17 -0.17 41.35
N LEU A 156 -38.93 -0.23 40.25
CA LEU A 156 -40.38 -0.22 40.26
C LEU A 156 -40.97 -1.46 40.96
N ARG A 157 -40.41 -2.64 40.74
CA ARG A 157 -40.83 -3.87 41.45
C ARG A 157 -40.63 -3.79 42.94
N ARG A 158 -39.51 -3.20 43.41
CA ARG A 158 -39.25 -3.01 44.85
C ARG A 158 -40.22 -2.05 45.49
N ARG A 159 -40.72 -1.02 44.77
CA ARG A 159 -41.70 -0.07 45.30
C ARG A 159 -43.12 -0.68 45.47
N ARG A 160 -43.46 -1.71 44.65
CA ARG A 160 -44.74 -2.41 44.72
C ARG A 160 -44.82 -3.45 45.85
N LEU A 161 -43.70 -3.83 46.43
CA LEU A 161 -43.59 -4.84 47.48
C LEU A 161 -43.43 -4.26 48.89
N LYS A 162 -43.59 -2.92 49.05
CA LYS A 162 -43.71 -2.33 50.37
C LYS A 162 -45.21 -2.10 50.64
N PRO A 163 -45.82 -2.82 51.65
CA PRO A 163 -47.20 -2.55 52.12
C PRO A 163 -47.31 -1.20 52.76
#